data_098f1e532924e8c2fdd83768cf79b720
#
_entry.id   098f1e532924e8c2fdd83768cf79b720
#
_cell.length_a   1.000
_cell.length_b   1.000
_cell.length_c   1.000
_cell.angle_alpha   90.00
_cell.angle_beta   90.00
_cell.angle_gamma   90.00
#
_symmetry.space_group_name_H-M   'P 1'
#
loop_
_entity.id
_entity.type
_entity.pdbx_description
1 polymer ?
#
loop_
_entity_poly.entity_id
_entity_poly.type
_entity_poly.pdbx_seq_one_letter_code
_entity_poly.pdbx_strand_id
1 'polypeptide(L)'
;MAEIYLIAAEADIYLNGGANAMGYINKVRQRAGATLLTGSASVRTVLDERGRELCGEYCRFYDLKRTGMFKDNSYLQATHPDLARYFKPEYALRPISTTFTNGINNGAEYQNPGY
;
A
#
# COMPACT_ATOMS: atom_id res chain seq x y z
N MET A 1 0.49 14.81 10.81
CA MET A 1 -0.80 14.60 11.52
C MET A 1 -1.78 13.77 10.67
N ALA A 2 -1.94 14.01 9.35
CA ALA A 2 -2.83 13.23 8.48
C ALA A 2 -2.48 11.74 8.45
N GLU A 3 -1.20 11.40 8.33
CA GLU A 3 -0.74 10.02 8.35
C GLU A 3 -1.20 9.26 9.61
N ILE A 4 -1.17 9.89 10.78
CA ILE A 4 -1.61 9.27 12.04
C ILE A 4 -3.10 8.93 11.99
N TYR A 5 -3.94 9.81 11.44
CA TYR A 5 -5.37 9.51 11.26
C TYR A 5 -5.59 8.34 10.30
N LEU A 6 -4.80 8.25 9.23
CA LEU A 6 -4.92 7.16 8.26
C LEU A 6 -4.39 5.83 8.81
N ILE A 7 -3.36 5.86 9.66
CA ILE A 7 -2.91 4.69 10.43
C ILE A 7 -4.00 4.25 11.41
N ALA A 8 -4.63 5.20 12.14
CA ALA A 8 -5.73 4.88 13.06
C ALA A 8 -6.93 4.29 12.31
N ALA A 9 -7.28 4.80 11.13
CA ALA A 9 -8.34 4.25 10.29
C ALA A 9 -8.04 2.80 9.88
N GLU A 10 -6.83 2.52 9.46
CA GLU A 10 -6.42 1.17 9.07
C GLU A 10 -6.42 0.21 10.26
N ALA A 11 -5.88 0.64 11.41
CA ALA A 11 -5.90 -0.15 12.63
C ALA A 11 -7.33 -0.47 13.09
N ASP A 12 -8.25 0.49 13.01
CA ASP A 12 -9.65 0.29 13.36
C ASP A 12 -10.34 -0.75 12.45
N ILE A 13 -9.97 -0.79 11.15
CA ILE A 13 -10.49 -1.82 10.24
C ILE A 13 -10.07 -3.22 10.69
N TYR A 14 -8.81 -3.41 11.07
CA TYR A 14 -8.31 -4.72 11.49
C TYR A 14 -8.78 -5.14 12.89
N LEU A 15 -8.93 -4.19 13.81
CA LEU A 15 -9.23 -4.49 15.21
C LEU A 15 -10.73 -4.43 15.54
N ASN A 16 -11.47 -3.53 14.91
CA ASN A 16 -12.85 -3.21 15.25
C ASN A 16 -13.81 -3.30 14.05
N GLY A 17 -13.40 -3.92 12.96
CA GLY A 17 -14.21 -4.03 11.75
C GLY A 17 -14.47 -2.69 11.04
N GLY A 18 -13.70 -1.63 11.35
CA GLY A 18 -13.79 -0.34 10.68
C GLY A 18 -14.89 0.60 11.18
N ALA A 19 -15.41 0.37 12.38
CA ALA A 19 -16.54 1.15 12.93
C ALA A 19 -16.27 2.66 12.97
N ASN A 20 -15.03 3.09 13.22
CA ASN A 20 -14.63 4.49 13.30
C ASN A 20 -13.73 4.93 12.13
N ALA A 21 -13.32 3.99 11.28
CA ALA A 21 -12.32 4.24 10.22
C ALA A 21 -12.73 5.38 9.28
N MET A 22 -14.01 5.43 8.86
CA MET A 22 -14.51 6.49 8.01
C MET A 22 -14.42 7.86 8.68
N GLY A 23 -14.65 7.93 10.00
CA GLY A 23 -14.50 9.16 10.77
C GLY A 23 -13.07 9.69 10.75
N TYR A 24 -12.07 8.82 10.88
CA TYR A 24 -10.66 9.19 10.78
C TYR A 24 -10.29 9.68 9.38
N ILE A 25 -10.71 8.99 8.33
CA ILE A 25 -10.51 9.40 6.94
C ILE A 25 -11.12 10.78 6.70
N ASN A 26 -12.36 10.97 7.14
CA ASN A 26 -13.07 12.22 6.92
C ASN A 26 -12.47 13.43 7.67
N LYS A 27 -11.75 13.23 8.77
CA LYS A 27 -10.97 14.31 9.39
C LYS A 27 -9.85 14.82 8.48
N VAL A 28 -9.19 13.92 7.77
CA VAL A 28 -8.16 14.29 6.77
C VAL A 28 -8.81 15.04 5.61
N ARG A 29 -9.90 14.52 5.07
CA ARG A 29 -10.63 15.11 3.95
C ARG A 29 -11.22 16.48 4.29
N GLN A 30 -11.79 16.63 5.48
CA GLN A 30 -12.32 17.91 5.96
C GLN A 30 -11.25 18.99 6.03
N ARG A 31 -10.06 18.67 6.53
CA ARG A 31 -8.92 19.58 6.55
C ARG A 31 -8.52 20.01 5.14
N ALA A 32 -8.56 19.08 4.17
CA ALA A 32 -8.22 19.36 2.77
C ALA A 32 -9.37 20.06 2.00
N GLY A 33 -10.51 20.31 2.60
CA GLY A 33 -11.69 20.86 1.92
C GLY A 33 -12.32 19.88 0.90
N ALA A 34 -12.04 18.59 1.01
CA ALA A 34 -12.55 17.58 0.10
C ALA A 34 -13.92 17.05 0.56
N THR A 35 -14.72 16.58 -0.40
CA THR A 35 -16.02 15.95 -0.12
C THR A 35 -15.87 14.78 0.83
N LEU A 36 -16.66 14.73 1.89
CA LEU A 36 -16.65 13.64 2.85
C LEU A 36 -17.19 12.35 2.23
N LEU A 37 -16.58 11.23 2.62
CA LEU A 37 -17.02 9.91 2.21
C LEU A 37 -18.10 9.39 3.16
N THR A 38 -18.99 8.54 2.63
CA THR A 38 -20.08 7.87 3.37
C THR A 38 -19.96 6.36 3.25
N GLY A 39 -20.60 5.63 4.14
CA GLY A 39 -20.59 4.16 4.14
C GLY A 39 -19.46 3.58 4.98
N SER A 40 -19.14 2.30 4.76
CA SER A 40 -18.06 1.58 5.45
C SER A 40 -16.71 1.81 4.78
N ALA A 41 -15.66 1.95 5.59
CA ALA A 41 -14.28 2.02 5.11
C ALA A 41 -13.67 0.63 5.00
N SER A 42 -12.85 0.43 3.99
CA SER A 42 -12.02 -0.76 3.79
C SER A 42 -10.54 -0.35 3.73
N VAL A 43 -9.65 -1.34 3.78
CA VAL A 43 -8.20 -1.10 3.57
C VAL A 43 -7.97 -0.38 2.24
N ARG A 44 -8.70 -0.72 1.18
CA ARG A 44 -8.62 -0.02 -0.11
C ARG A 44 -8.98 1.47 0.03
N THR A 45 -10.05 1.79 0.78
CA THR A 45 -10.46 3.18 1.03
C THR A 45 -9.36 3.98 1.73
N VAL A 46 -8.70 3.38 2.74
CA VAL A 46 -7.56 4.00 3.43
C VAL A 46 -6.39 4.20 2.49
N LEU A 47 -6.05 3.19 1.69
CA LEU A 47 -4.93 3.28 0.74
C LEU A 47 -5.15 4.34 -0.34
N ASP A 48 -6.40 4.50 -0.79
CA ASP A 48 -6.76 5.55 -1.76
C ASP A 48 -6.58 6.95 -1.15
N GLU A 49 -6.99 7.11 0.11
CA GLU A 49 -6.80 8.39 0.80
C GLU A 49 -5.33 8.65 1.12
N ARG A 50 -4.57 7.62 1.53
CA ARG A 50 -3.10 7.73 1.71
C ARG A 50 -2.41 8.12 0.40
N GLY A 51 -2.84 7.54 -0.72
CA GLY A 51 -2.29 7.89 -2.04
C GLY A 51 -2.52 9.35 -2.43
N ARG A 52 -3.68 9.92 -2.07
CA ARG A 52 -3.99 11.33 -2.31
C ARG A 52 -3.26 12.27 -1.35
N GLU A 53 -3.32 11.96 -0.07
CA GLU A 53 -2.82 12.82 1.01
C GLU A 53 -1.29 12.85 1.10
N LEU A 54 -0.64 11.68 0.90
CA LEU A 54 0.80 11.52 1.04
C LEU A 54 1.51 11.43 -0.33
N CYS A 55 0.90 12.04 -1.35
CA CYS A 55 1.47 12.08 -2.69
C CYS A 55 2.85 12.77 -2.67
N GLY A 56 3.86 12.07 -3.22
CA GLY A 56 5.24 12.57 -3.21
C GLY A 56 6.07 12.24 -1.97
N GLU A 57 5.48 11.64 -0.93
CA GLU A 57 6.19 11.22 0.30
C GLU A 57 6.82 9.81 0.20
N TYR A 58 6.82 9.20 -0.98
CA TYR A 58 7.42 7.90 -1.28
C TYR A 58 6.87 6.70 -0.45
N CYS A 59 5.72 6.85 0.22
CA CYS A 59 5.12 5.82 1.07
C CYS A 59 4.42 4.71 0.28
N ARG A 60 3.98 4.98 -0.95
CA ARG A 60 3.07 4.14 -1.72
C ARG A 60 3.53 2.70 -1.92
N PHE A 61 4.80 2.49 -2.25
CA PHE A 61 5.36 1.16 -2.43
C PHE A 61 5.24 0.32 -1.15
N TYR A 62 5.57 0.91 -0.01
CA TYR A 62 5.50 0.22 1.29
C TYR A 62 4.06 -0.06 1.71
N ASP A 63 3.13 0.85 1.44
CA ASP A 63 1.71 0.66 1.71
C ASP A 63 1.14 -0.51 0.91
N LEU A 64 1.39 -0.57 -0.39
CA LEU A 64 0.95 -1.67 -1.25
C LEU A 64 1.59 -3.00 -0.86
N LYS A 65 2.86 -2.97 -0.45
CA LYS A 65 3.59 -4.18 -0.04
C LYS A 65 3.05 -4.74 1.27
N ARG A 66 2.97 -3.93 2.34
CA ARG A 66 2.57 -4.39 3.67
C ARG A 66 1.11 -4.83 3.75
N THR A 67 0.23 -4.24 2.93
CA THR A 67 -1.19 -4.62 2.85
C THR A 67 -1.45 -5.77 1.88
N GLY A 68 -0.43 -6.23 1.15
CA GLY A 68 -0.57 -7.28 0.14
C GLY A 68 -1.26 -6.83 -1.15
N MET A 69 -1.57 -5.53 -1.30
CA MET A 69 -2.28 -5.00 -2.47
C MET A 69 -1.50 -5.10 -3.78
N PHE A 70 -0.19 -5.37 -3.73
CA PHE A 70 0.55 -5.74 -4.93
C PHE A 70 0.05 -7.03 -5.60
N LYS A 71 -0.56 -7.93 -4.82
CA LYS A 71 -1.14 -9.18 -5.34
C LYS A 71 -2.58 -9.01 -5.84
N ASP A 72 -3.19 -7.87 -5.56
CA ASP A 72 -4.55 -7.55 -5.98
C ASP A 72 -4.54 -6.83 -7.33
N ASN A 73 -4.56 -7.61 -8.40
CA ASN A 73 -4.53 -7.06 -9.76
C ASN A 73 -5.73 -6.14 -10.05
N SER A 74 -6.90 -6.40 -9.46
CA SER A 74 -8.07 -5.54 -9.66
C SER A 74 -7.88 -4.15 -9.06
N TYR A 75 -7.24 -4.09 -7.90
CA TYR A 75 -6.89 -2.82 -7.26
C TYR A 75 -5.81 -2.06 -8.04
N LEU A 76 -4.77 -2.76 -8.49
CA LEU A 76 -3.71 -2.15 -9.31
C LEU A 76 -4.23 -1.63 -10.64
N GLN A 77 -5.09 -2.39 -11.33
CA GLN A 77 -5.72 -1.94 -12.58
C GLN A 77 -6.53 -0.66 -12.39
N ALA A 78 -7.27 -0.55 -11.30
CA ALA A 78 -8.09 0.62 -11.00
C ALA A 78 -7.28 1.86 -10.59
N THR A 79 -6.16 1.68 -9.92
CA THR A 79 -5.40 2.78 -9.29
C THR A 79 -4.06 3.08 -9.96
N HIS A 80 -3.43 2.09 -10.58
CA HIS A 80 -2.11 2.15 -11.19
C HIS A 80 -2.04 1.27 -12.46
N PRO A 81 -2.78 1.60 -13.53
CA PRO A 81 -2.90 0.74 -14.71
C PRO A 81 -1.55 0.43 -15.37
N ASP A 82 -0.63 1.39 -15.41
CA ASP A 82 0.71 1.18 -15.97
C ASP A 82 1.53 0.20 -15.11
N LEU A 83 1.43 0.31 -13.79
CA LEU A 83 2.06 -0.64 -12.88
C LEU A 83 1.46 -2.04 -13.06
N ALA A 84 0.14 -2.15 -13.08
CA ALA A 84 -0.56 -3.42 -13.22
C ALA A 84 -0.21 -4.17 -14.52
N ARG A 85 0.10 -3.44 -15.59
CA ARG A 85 0.48 -4.01 -16.87
C ARG A 85 1.81 -4.79 -16.84
N TYR A 86 2.75 -4.31 -16.03
CA TYR A 86 4.12 -4.85 -16.00
C TYR A 86 4.47 -5.56 -14.69
N PHE A 87 3.63 -5.38 -13.66
CA PHE A 87 3.90 -5.92 -12.33
C PHE A 87 3.63 -7.44 -12.30
N LYS A 88 4.61 -8.17 -11.76
CA LYS A 88 4.44 -9.58 -11.41
C LYS A 88 4.39 -9.71 -9.88
N PRO A 89 3.63 -10.67 -9.32
CA PRO A 89 3.54 -10.87 -7.87
C PRO A 89 4.89 -11.02 -7.17
N GLU A 90 5.88 -11.59 -7.87
CA GLU A 90 7.25 -11.78 -7.37
C GLU A 90 7.94 -10.44 -7.08
N TYR A 91 7.58 -9.37 -7.80
CA TYR A 91 8.17 -8.03 -7.63
C TYR A 91 7.78 -7.36 -6.30
N ALA A 92 6.87 -7.95 -5.52
CA ALA A 92 6.67 -7.55 -4.13
C ALA A 92 7.91 -7.77 -3.26
N LEU A 93 8.79 -8.68 -3.68
CA LEU A 93 10.14 -8.82 -3.14
C LEU A 93 11.13 -8.13 -4.08
N ARG A 94 12.15 -7.50 -3.52
CA ARG A 94 13.23 -6.93 -4.33
C ARG A 94 14.29 -7.98 -4.62
N PRO A 95 15.01 -7.89 -5.75
CA PRO A 95 16.14 -8.76 -5.99
C PRO A 95 17.21 -8.56 -4.91
N ILE A 96 17.87 -9.64 -4.53
CA ILE A 96 19.08 -9.57 -3.72
C ILE A 96 20.21 -9.13 -4.64
N SER A 97 21.06 -8.22 -4.14
CA SER A 97 22.15 -7.66 -4.93
C SER A 97 23.07 -8.75 -5.50
N THR A 98 23.39 -8.64 -6.78
CA THR A 98 24.35 -9.53 -7.45
C THR A 98 25.74 -9.48 -6.80
N THR A 99 26.13 -8.36 -6.23
CA THR A 99 27.37 -8.24 -5.45
C THR A 99 27.36 -9.20 -4.27
N PHE A 100 26.22 -9.34 -3.59
CA PHE A 100 26.09 -10.28 -2.48
C PHE A 100 26.06 -11.72 -2.98
N THR A 101 25.19 -12.04 -3.96
CA THR A 101 25.03 -13.42 -4.45
C THR A 101 26.29 -13.95 -5.12
N ASN A 102 27.10 -13.11 -5.78
CA ASN A 102 28.39 -13.49 -6.37
C ASN A 102 29.49 -13.67 -5.32
N GLY A 103 29.35 -13.10 -4.13
CA GLY A 103 30.33 -13.18 -3.03
C GLY A 103 30.18 -14.38 -2.11
N ILE A 104 29.13 -15.20 -2.29
CA ILE A 104 28.85 -16.37 -1.45
C ILE A 104 28.72 -17.65 -2.27
N ASN A 105 29.02 -18.80 -1.63
CA ASN A 105 28.81 -20.10 -2.24
C ASN A 105 27.29 -20.31 -2.45
N ASN A 106 26.93 -20.85 -3.62
CA ASN A 106 25.53 -21.09 -4.02
C ASN A 106 24.65 -19.83 -3.98
N GLY A 107 25.19 -18.65 -4.28
CA GLY A 107 24.48 -17.38 -4.21
C GLY A 107 23.16 -17.33 -4.98
N ALA A 108 23.04 -18.09 -6.08
CA ALA A 108 21.80 -18.20 -6.84
C ALA A 108 20.63 -18.78 -6.03
N GLU A 109 20.90 -19.64 -5.03
CA GLU A 109 19.86 -20.24 -4.18
C GLU A 109 19.22 -19.21 -3.22
N TYR A 110 19.92 -18.11 -2.96
CA TYR A 110 19.43 -17.04 -2.09
C TYR A 110 18.63 -15.97 -2.82
N GLN A 111 18.58 -16.02 -4.16
CA GLN A 111 17.84 -15.01 -4.91
C GLN A 111 16.32 -15.18 -4.72
N ASN A 112 15.62 -14.07 -4.62
CA ASN A 112 14.16 -14.08 -4.56
C ASN A 112 13.58 -14.62 -5.88
N PRO A 113 12.42 -15.33 -5.82
CA PRO A 113 11.76 -15.84 -7.01
C PRO A 113 11.49 -14.75 -8.05
N GLY A 114 11.76 -15.05 -9.32
CA GLY A 114 11.48 -14.14 -10.44
C GLY A 114 12.68 -13.27 -10.87
N TYR A 115 13.85 -13.44 -10.24
CA TYR A 115 15.09 -12.71 -10.56
C TYR A 115 16.24 -13.64 -10.92
#